data_bace8d14cad520b244beeb1c95e08c65
#
_entry.id   bace8d14cad520b244beeb1c95e08c65
#
_cell.length_a   1.000
_cell.length_b   1.000
_cell.length_c   1.000
_cell.angle_alpha   90.00
_cell.angle_beta   90.00
_cell.angle_gamma   90.00
#
_symmetry.space_group_name_H-M   'P 1'
#
loop_
_entity.id
_entity.type
_entity.pdbx_description
1 polymer ?
#
loop_
_entity_poly.entity_id
_entity_poly.type
_entity_poly.pdbx_seq_one_letter_code
_entity_poly.pdbx_strand_id
1 'polypeptide(L)'
;MSDQVAGTRAADVRRMTFDNNALLAVLYGNHDRNLVRIEQLANVQLAARGNQLAISGTPDDAAVAQKAISGLYERLKRGLSIEGADIDAAVRFARSGVEGGDTESIRTRKRTVQARTPGQRVYLAALRERDMVFALGPAGSGKTYLAVAMGVSLLLAGKVERIVLSRPAVEAGERLGFLPGDMKEKIDPYLRPLYDALHDMIPAEQIAHRMESGEIEIAPLAFMRGRTLAHCYVILDEAQNTTPMQMRMFLTRLGEGSRMVITGDPSQTDLPNNQKSGLNDAVETLSDVEGVRFVRLSAQDVVRHDLVTRIVNAYDARDKKAKG
;
A
#
# COMPACT_ATOMS: atom_id res chain seq x y z
N MET A 1 -6.71 -32.22 43.95
CA MET A 1 -7.03 -32.91 42.70
C MET A 1 -8.26 -32.22 42.14
N SER A 2 -8.08 -31.32 41.23
CA SER A 2 -9.18 -30.65 40.52
C SER A 2 -8.72 -30.53 39.08
N ASP A 3 -9.22 -31.45 38.25
CA ASP A 3 -9.05 -31.46 36.82
C ASP A 3 -9.71 -30.22 36.21
N GLN A 4 -8.93 -29.29 35.73
CA GLN A 4 -9.41 -28.28 34.79
C GLN A 4 -9.50 -28.95 33.41
N VAL A 5 -10.70 -29.40 33.08
CA VAL A 5 -11.09 -29.78 31.73
C VAL A 5 -11.05 -28.52 30.86
N ALA A 6 -10.02 -28.42 30.02
CA ALA A 6 -9.98 -27.45 28.93
C ALA A 6 -11.18 -27.71 28.01
N GLY A 7 -12.17 -26.81 28.05
CA GLY A 7 -13.36 -26.89 27.20
C GLY A 7 -12.96 -26.78 25.75
N THR A 8 -13.04 -27.88 25.02
CA THR A 8 -12.98 -27.92 23.56
C THR A 8 -14.17 -27.08 23.04
N ARG A 9 -13.90 -25.86 22.54
CA ARG A 9 -14.90 -25.05 21.85
C ARG A 9 -15.45 -25.89 20.69
N ALA A 10 -16.76 -26.13 20.72
CA ALA A 10 -17.44 -26.90 19.68
C ALA A 10 -17.14 -26.31 18.30
N ALA A 11 -16.72 -27.15 17.35
CA ALA A 11 -16.51 -26.75 15.98
C ALA A 11 -17.83 -26.33 15.36
N ASP A 12 -17.91 -25.08 14.89
CA ASP A 12 -19.04 -24.58 14.11
C ASP A 12 -18.88 -25.09 12.67
N VAL A 13 -19.93 -25.68 12.12
CA VAL A 13 -19.96 -26.14 10.72
C VAL A 13 -20.91 -25.26 9.94
N ARG A 14 -20.39 -24.35 9.14
CA ARG A 14 -21.18 -23.50 8.25
C ARG A 14 -21.23 -24.10 6.86
N ARG A 15 -22.34 -23.93 6.16
CA ARG A 15 -22.50 -24.39 4.78
C ARG A 15 -22.82 -23.21 3.88
N MET A 16 -22.15 -23.16 2.73
CA MET A 16 -22.41 -22.21 1.65
C MET A 16 -22.88 -22.97 0.42
N THR A 17 -23.84 -22.42 -0.30
CA THR A 17 -24.32 -22.96 -1.57
C THR A 17 -24.15 -21.91 -2.65
N PHE A 18 -23.67 -22.31 -3.80
CA PHE A 18 -23.35 -21.43 -4.92
C PHE A 18 -24.25 -21.72 -6.10
N ASP A 19 -24.58 -20.70 -6.88
CA ASP A 19 -25.50 -20.73 -8.01
C ASP A 19 -24.79 -20.99 -9.35
N ASN A 20 -23.47 -20.90 -9.45
CA ASN A 20 -22.70 -21.05 -10.69
C ASN A 20 -21.47 -21.94 -10.51
N ASN A 21 -21.54 -23.19 -11.00
CA ASN A 21 -20.45 -24.14 -10.88
C ASN A 21 -19.20 -23.78 -11.72
N ALA A 22 -19.36 -23.03 -12.81
CA ALA A 22 -18.19 -22.58 -13.59
C ALA A 22 -17.31 -21.61 -12.82
N LEU A 23 -17.91 -20.74 -12.00
CA LEU A 23 -17.18 -19.83 -11.14
C LEU A 23 -16.50 -20.55 -9.97
N LEU A 24 -17.03 -21.70 -9.54
CA LEU A 24 -16.44 -22.49 -8.45
C LEU A 24 -15.08 -23.07 -8.83
N ALA A 25 -14.91 -23.52 -10.05
CA ALA A 25 -13.61 -24.01 -10.52
C ALA A 25 -12.53 -22.91 -10.44
N VAL A 26 -12.90 -21.68 -10.74
CA VAL A 26 -12.00 -20.51 -10.60
C VAL A 26 -11.79 -20.13 -9.13
N LEU A 27 -12.84 -20.15 -8.33
CA LEU A 27 -12.79 -19.85 -6.90
C LEU A 27 -11.86 -20.82 -6.16
N TYR A 28 -12.01 -22.13 -6.43
CA TYR A 28 -11.20 -23.18 -5.78
C TYR A 28 -9.77 -23.18 -6.32
N GLY A 29 -9.60 -22.79 -7.58
CA GLY A 29 -8.30 -22.79 -8.26
C GLY A 29 -7.83 -24.20 -8.63
N ASN A 30 -6.74 -24.30 -9.39
CA ASN A 30 -6.18 -25.59 -9.79
C ASN A 30 -5.81 -26.42 -8.56
N HIS A 31 -6.32 -27.66 -8.49
CA HIS A 31 -6.10 -28.58 -7.36
C HIS A 31 -6.47 -27.96 -5.99
N ASP A 32 -7.55 -27.21 -5.94
CA ASP A 32 -8.09 -26.56 -4.72
C ASP A 32 -7.10 -25.63 -4.00
N ARG A 33 -6.06 -25.17 -4.68
CA ARG A 33 -4.97 -24.34 -4.10
C ARG A 33 -5.50 -23.09 -3.40
N ASN A 34 -6.58 -22.51 -3.88
CA ASN A 34 -7.19 -21.33 -3.30
C ASN A 34 -7.91 -21.66 -1.99
N LEU A 35 -8.60 -22.82 -1.94
CA LEU A 35 -9.21 -23.31 -0.71
C LEU A 35 -8.16 -23.60 0.36
N VAL A 36 -7.08 -24.33 -0.01
CA VAL A 36 -5.95 -24.59 0.91
C VAL A 36 -5.35 -23.29 1.46
N ARG A 37 -5.22 -22.26 0.63
CA ARG A 37 -4.73 -20.96 1.10
C ARG A 37 -5.68 -20.29 2.08
N ILE A 38 -7.01 -20.36 1.83
CA ILE A 38 -8.03 -19.84 2.74
C ILE A 38 -8.01 -20.60 4.07
N GLU A 39 -7.90 -21.95 4.04
CA GLU A 39 -7.79 -22.77 5.25
C GLU A 39 -6.64 -22.33 6.14
N GLN A 40 -5.46 -22.15 5.54
CA GLN A 40 -4.26 -21.71 6.26
C GLN A 40 -4.41 -20.29 6.84
N LEU A 41 -4.97 -19.37 6.07
CA LEU A 41 -5.11 -17.98 6.48
C LEU A 41 -6.23 -17.77 7.49
N ALA A 42 -7.35 -18.49 7.37
CA ALA A 42 -8.51 -18.34 8.25
C ALA A 42 -8.52 -19.35 9.41
N ASN A 43 -7.59 -20.32 9.42
CA ASN A 43 -7.51 -21.39 10.43
C ASN A 43 -8.79 -22.24 10.49
N VAL A 44 -9.25 -22.71 9.34
CA VAL A 44 -10.45 -23.52 9.16
C VAL A 44 -10.16 -24.75 8.28
N GLN A 45 -11.09 -25.70 8.24
CA GLN A 45 -11.12 -26.78 7.25
C GLN A 45 -12.27 -26.55 6.27
N LEU A 46 -12.00 -26.75 4.97
CA LEU A 46 -12.96 -26.56 3.89
C LEU A 46 -13.21 -27.90 3.18
N ALA A 47 -14.47 -28.26 3.02
CA ALA A 47 -14.85 -29.47 2.29
C ALA A 47 -15.85 -29.14 1.19
N ALA A 48 -15.43 -29.28 -0.07
CA ALA A 48 -16.26 -29.01 -1.25
C ALA A 48 -17.01 -30.28 -1.69
N ARG A 49 -18.31 -30.16 -1.95
CA ARG A 49 -19.14 -31.21 -2.55
C ARG A 49 -20.13 -30.60 -3.55
N GLY A 50 -19.86 -30.77 -4.84
CA GLY A 50 -20.66 -30.16 -5.88
C GLY A 50 -20.70 -28.63 -5.76
N ASN A 51 -21.88 -28.07 -5.62
CA ASN A 51 -22.06 -26.61 -5.43
C ASN A 51 -22.10 -26.16 -3.95
N GLN A 52 -21.77 -27.06 -3.02
CA GLN A 52 -21.75 -26.78 -1.59
C GLN A 52 -20.33 -26.80 -1.05
N LEU A 53 -20.05 -25.88 -0.13
CA LEU A 53 -18.81 -25.79 0.61
C LEU A 53 -19.11 -25.78 2.11
N ALA A 54 -18.58 -26.76 2.83
CA ALA A 54 -18.64 -26.81 4.29
C ALA A 54 -17.39 -26.17 4.87
N ILE A 55 -17.56 -25.35 5.90
CA ILE A 55 -16.51 -24.63 6.63
C ILE A 55 -16.55 -25.13 8.08
N SER A 56 -15.46 -25.71 8.57
CA SER A 56 -15.33 -26.21 9.93
C SER A 56 -14.20 -25.50 10.65
N GLY A 57 -14.50 -24.93 11.83
CA GLY A 57 -13.51 -24.20 12.63
C GLY A 57 -14.13 -23.59 13.88
N THR A 58 -13.43 -22.66 14.52
CA THR A 58 -14.05 -21.85 15.57
C THR A 58 -15.15 -20.95 14.97
N PRO A 59 -16.18 -20.54 15.73
CA PRO A 59 -17.26 -19.68 15.21
C PRO A 59 -16.73 -18.40 14.53
N ASP A 60 -15.68 -17.80 15.09
CA ASP A 60 -15.06 -16.57 14.58
C ASP A 60 -14.27 -16.85 13.29
N ASP A 61 -13.43 -17.89 13.27
CA ASP A 61 -12.65 -18.28 12.10
C ASP A 61 -13.55 -18.72 10.94
N ALA A 62 -14.61 -19.49 11.24
CA ALA A 62 -15.61 -19.90 10.24
C ALA A 62 -16.39 -18.70 9.65
N ALA A 63 -16.68 -17.67 10.47
CA ALA A 63 -17.29 -16.44 10.00
C ALA A 63 -16.35 -15.65 9.07
N VAL A 64 -15.07 -15.57 9.42
CA VAL A 64 -14.04 -14.93 8.57
C VAL A 64 -13.92 -15.64 7.24
N ALA A 65 -13.79 -16.97 7.24
CA ALA A 65 -13.69 -17.74 6.00
C ALA A 65 -14.94 -17.59 5.13
N GLN A 66 -16.13 -17.66 5.73
CA GLN A 66 -17.39 -17.47 5.02
C GLN A 66 -17.45 -16.10 4.34
N LYS A 67 -17.13 -15.02 5.07
CA LYS A 67 -17.15 -13.66 4.53
C LYS A 67 -16.12 -13.46 3.42
N ALA A 68 -14.90 -14.02 3.59
CA ALA A 68 -13.85 -13.96 2.57
C ALA A 68 -14.27 -14.68 1.27
N ILE A 69 -14.80 -15.91 1.39
CA ILE A 69 -15.26 -16.72 0.25
C ILE A 69 -16.43 -16.03 -0.47
N SER A 70 -17.40 -15.48 0.27
CA SER A 70 -18.50 -14.72 -0.31
C SER A 70 -17.99 -13.52 -1.11
N GLY A 71 -17.06 -12.76 -0.58
CA GLY A 71 -16.45 -11.60 -1.26
C GLY A 71 -15.71 -11.99 -2.55
N LEU A 72 -14.94 -13.08 -2.52
CA LEU A 72 -14.26 -13.62 -3.69
C LEU A 72 -15.23 -14.11 -4.75
N TYR A 73 -16.32 -14.77 -4.35
CA TYR A 73 -17.35 -15.23 -5.28
C TYR A 73 -18.09 -14.07 -5.97
N GLU A 74 -18.48 -13.04 -5.22
CA GLU A 74 -19.07 -11.83 -5.81
C GLU A 74 -18.11 -11.10 -6.76
N ARG A 75 -16.82 -11.13 -6.47
CA ARG A 75 -15.77 -10.60 -7.37
C ARG A 75 -15.79 -11.36 -8.72
N LEU A 76 -15.86 -12.69 -8.69
CA LEU A 76 -15.96 -13.52 -9.90
C LEU A 76 -17.27 -13.28 -10.69
N LYS A 77 -18.39 -13.08 -10.00
CA LYS A 77 -19.67 -12.73 -10.67
C LYS A 77 -19.58 -11.45 -11.48
N ARG A 78 -18.72 -10.50 -11.06
CA ARG A 78 -18.44 -9.25 -11.79
C ARG A 78 -17.40 -9.41 -12.91
N GLY A 79 -16.96 -10.62 -13.21
CA GLY A 79 -15.97 -10.91 -14.24
C GLY A 79 -14.53 -10.56 -13.89
N LEU A 80 -14.23 -10.36 -12.61
CA LEU A 80 -12.87 -10.07 -12.13
C LEU A 80 -12.13 -11.36 -11.80
N SER A 81 -10.83 -11.43 -12.11
CA SER A 81 -9.97 -12.57 -11.76
C SER A 81 -9.68 -12.63 -10.25
N ILE A 82 -9.29 -13.83 -9.79
CA ILE A 82 -8.77 -14.06 -8.44
C ILE A 82 -7.34 -14.54 -8.54
N GLU A 83 -6.44 -13.81 -7.86
CA GLU A 83 -5.05 -14.19 -7.63
C GLU A 83 -4.82 -14.48 -6.14
N GLY A 84 -3.68 -15.07 -5.79
CA GLY A 84 -3.33 -15.35 -4.39
C GLY A 84 -3.40 -14.12 -3.48
N ALA A 85 -2.97 -12.98 -3.99
CA ALA A 85 -3.03 -11.71 -3.26
C ALA A 85 -4.47 -11.21 -2.99
N ASP A 86 -5.44 -11.57 -3.84
CA ASP A 86 -6.85 -11.24 -3.63
C ASP A 86 -7.46 -12.09 -2.52
N ILE A 87 -7.01 -13.35 -2.40
CA ILE A 87 -7.40 -14.26 -1.32
C ILE A 87 -6.90 -13.72 0.02
N ASP A 88 -5.63 -13.33 0.09
CA ASP A 88 -5.04 -12.76 1.29
C ASP A 88 -5.78 -11.49 1.72
N ALA A 89 -6.09 -10.63 0.77
CA ALA A 89 -6.86 -9.42 1.02
C ALA A 89 -8.26 -9.74 1.54
N ALA A 90 -8.98 -10.68 0.92
CA ALA A 90 -10.33 -11.06 1.33
C ALA A 90 -10.37 -11.57 2.79
N VAL A 91 -9.41 -12.41 3.18
CA VAL A 91 -9.32 -12.90 4.57
C VAL A 91 -8.95 -11.76 5.54
N ARG A 92 -8.03 -10.87 5.18
CA ARG A 92 -7.67 -9.70 6.01
C ARG A 92 -8.87 -8.77 6.23
N PHE A 93 -9.62 -8.44 5.18
CA PHE A 93 -10.84 -7.64 5.29
C PHE A 93 -11.91 -8.33 6.13
N ALA A 94 -12.12 -9.62 5.95
CA ALA A 94 -13.09 -10.38 6.73
C ALA A 94 -12.76 -10.36 8.24
N ARG A 95 -11.47 -10.47 8.60
CA ARG A 95 -11.00 -10.38 10.01
C ARG A 95 -11.15 -9.00 10.63
N SER A 96 -10.94 -7.96 9.86
CA SER A 96 -11.02 -6.58 10.37
C SER A 96 -12.44 -6.10 10.65
N GLY A 97 -13.46 -6.87 10.27
CA GLY A 97 -14.85 -6.45 10.36
C GLY A 97 -15.25 -5.33 9.39
N VAL A 98 -14.29 -4.79 8.66
CA VAL A 98 -14.53 -3.77 7.65
C VAL A 98 -15.08 -4.45 6.40
N GLU A 99 -16.21 -3.98 5.89
CA GLU A 99 -16.77 -4.53 4.65
C GLU A 99 -15.84 -4.23 3.48
N GLY A 100 -15.36 -5.30 2.82
CA GLY A 100 -14.62 -5.20 1.58
C GLY A 100 -15.57 -4.81 0.45
N GLY A 101 -15.73 -3.53 0.19
CA GLY A 101 -16.52 -3.04 -0.95
C GLY A 101 -15.60 -2.61 -2.09
N ASP A 102 -16.11 -2.70 -3.31
CA ASP A 102 -15.44 -2.34 -4.57
C ASP A 102 -15.16 -0.83 -4.72
N THR A 103 -15.48 -0.03 -3.71
CA THR A 103 -15.53 1.43 -3.79
C THR A 103 -14.16 2.10 -3.87
N GLU A 104 -13.07 1.35 -3.70
CA GLU A 104 -11.73 1.94 -3.61
C GLU A 104 -10.73 1.32 -4.57
N SER A 105 -11.14 1.17 -5.83
CA SER A 105 -10.24 0.86 -6.92
C SER A 105 -9.80 2.10 -7.66
N ILE A 106 -8.54 2.14 -8.06
CA ILE A 106 -7.94 3.16 -8.93
C ILE A 106 -7.73 2.54 -10.29
N ARG A 107 -8.36 3.10 -11.33
CA ARG A 107 -8.14 2.66 -12.72
C ARG A 107 -6.96 3.42 -13.31
N THR A 108 -6.03 2.68 -13.87
CA THR A 108 -4.91 3.19 -14.66
C THR A 108 -4.96 2.61 -16.08
N ARG A 109 -4.02 2.93 -16.95
CA ARG A 109 -4.00 2.38 -18.33
C ARG A 109 -3.70 0.88 -18.36
N LYS A 110 -2.83 0.40 -17.48
CA LYS A 110 -2.37 -1.01 -17.48
C LYS A 110 -3.16 -1.90 -16.53
N ARG A 111 -3.64 -1.37 -15.42
CA ARG A 111 -4.28 -2.17 -14.38
C ARG A 111 -5.25 -1.39 -13.51
N THR A 112 -6.08 -2.11 -12.79
CA THR A 112 -6.87 -1.58 -11.69
C THR A 112 -6.15 -1.88 -10.37
N VAL A 113 -5.80 -0.84 -9.64
CA VAL A 113 -5.16 -0.93 -8.33
C VAL A 113 -6.23 -0.90 -7.25
N GLN A 114 -6.21 -1.87 -6.34
CA GLN A 114 -7.17 -2.00 -5.25
C GLN A 114 -6.44 -2.02 -3.90
N ALA A 115 -7.12 -1.53 -2.86
CA ALA A 115 -6.65 -1.70 -1.50
C ALA A 115 -6.61 -3.20 -1.14
N ARG A 116 -5.51 -3.67 -0.60
CA ARG A 116 -5.30 -5.06 -0.14
C ARG A 116 -5.40 -5.20 1.37
N THR A 117 -5.53 -4.08 2.08
CA THR A 117 -5.66 -4.03 3.54
C THR A 117 -6.62 -2.92 3.95
N PRO A 118 -7.21 -3.00 5.15
CA PRO A 118 -8.06 -1.94 5.68
C PRO A 118 -7.34 -0.59 5.77
N GLY A 119 -6.06 -0.56 6.18
CA GLY A 119 -5.26 0.66 6.24
C GLY A 119 -5.06 1.29 4.87
N GLN A 120 -4.76 0.49 3.84
CA GLN A 120 -4.67 0.96 2.46
C GLN A 120 -6.00 1.53 1.95
N ARG A 121 -7.13 0.97 2.38
CA ARG A 121 -8.45 1.49 2.04
C ARG A 121 -8.69 2.89 2.62
N VAL A 122 -8.39 3.08 3.91
CA VAL A 122 -8.45 4.40 4.54
C VAL A 122 -7.53 5.40 3.83
N TYR A 123 -6.35 4.92 3.40
CA TYR A 123 -5.41 5.75 2.65
C TYR A 123 -5.97 6.18 1.28
N LEU A 124 -6.55 5.26 0.52
CA LEU A 124 -7.15 5.58 -0.78
C LEU A 124 -8.32 6.57 -0.64
N ALA A 125 -9.16 6.43 0.40
CA ALA A 125 -10.20 7.40 0.70
C ALA A 125 -9.61 8.80 0.98
N ALA A 126 -8.58 8.88 1.82
CA ALA A 126 -7.90 10.12 2.13
C ALA A 126 -7.31 10.79 0.87
N LEU A 127 -6.66 10.03 -0.02
CA LEU A 127 -6.09 10.53 -1.27
C LEU A 127 -7.14 11.12 -2.23
N ARG A 128 -8.39 10.66 -2.14
CA ARG A 128 -9.50 11.20 -2.98
C ARG A 128 -10.09 12.48 -2.43
N GLU A 129 -10.14 12.60 -1.10
CA GLU A 129 -10.93 13.62 -0.42
C GLU A 129 -10.09 14.82 0.04
N ARG A 130 -8.79 14.66 0.24
CA ARG A 130 -7.95 15.66 0.89
C ARG A 130 -6.90 16.23 -0.05
N ASP A 131 -6.58 17.50 0.16
CA ASP A 131 -5.55 18.19 -0.61
C ASP A 131 -4.14 17.86 -0.11
N MET A 132 -3.98 17.56 1.19
CA MET A 132 -2.70 17.15 1.76
C MET A 132 -2.83 15.88 2.60
N VAL A 133 -2.08 14.85 2.23
CA VAL A 133 -2.11 13.54 2.89
C VAL A 133 -0.69 13.11 3.28
N PHE A 134 -0.51 12.77 4.55
CA PHE A 134 0.69 12.10 5.04
C PHE A 134 0.40 10.60 5.21
N ALA A 135 1.11 9.75 4.49
CA ALA A 135 1.06 8.30 4.61
C ALA A 135 2.29 7.80 5.36
N LEU A 136 2.09 7.38 6.59
CA LEU A 136 3.14 6.97 7.51
C LEU A 136 3.09 5.45 7.73
N GLY A 137 4.23 4.78 7.76
CA GLY A 137 4.28 3.35 8.09
C GLY A 137 5.43 2.60 7.44
N PRO A 138 5.56 1.28 7.72
CA PRO A 138 6.72 0.50 7.32
C PRO A 138 6.85 0.34 5.80
N ALA A 139 8.06 0.00 5.36
CA ALA A 139 8.33 -0.35 3.98
C ALA A 139 7.46 -1.54 3.53
N GLY A 140 6.97 -1.52 2.28
CA GLY A 140 6.10 -2.55 1.72
C GLY A 140 4.61 -2.42 2.09
N SER A 141 4.19 -1.36 2.80
CA SER A 141 2.77 -1.08 3.06
C SER A 141 2.04 -0.41 1.88
N GLY A 142 2.74 -0.13 0.77
CA GLY A 142 2.15 0.37 -0.47
C GLY A 142 1.98 1.89 -0.53
N LYS A 143 2.55 2.66 0.39
CA LYS A 143 2.42 4.13 0.47
C LYS A 143 2.69 4.83 -0.87
N THR A 144 3.89 4.68 -1.36
CA THR A 144 4.35 5.30 -2.61
C THR A 144 3.58 4.78 -3.81
N TYR A 145 3.38 3.47 -3.88
CA TYR A 145 2.68 2.81 -4.98
C TYR A 145 1.24 3.31 -5.15
N LEU A 146 0.48 3.39 -4.05
CA LEU A 146 -0.91 3.88 -4.07
C LEU A 146 -0.99 5.38 -4.33
N ALA A 147 -0.02 6.17 -3.83
CA ALA A 147 0.08 7.59 -4.15
C ALA A 147 0.30 7.81 -5.65
N VAL A 148 1.26 7.09 -6.27
CA VAL A 148 1.52 7.18 -7.71
C VAL A 148 0.31 6.73 -8.52
N ALA A 149 -0.37 5.63 -8.11
CA ALA A 149 -1.58 5.16 -8.78
C ALA A 149 -2.69 6.24 -8.79
N MET A 150 -2.90 6.92 -7.67
CA MET A 150 -3.86 8.01 -7.57
C MET A 150 -3.47 9.18 -8.48
N GLY A 151 -2.21 9.61 -8.46
CA GLY A 151 -1.72 10.67 -9.33
C GLY A 151 -1.94 10.36 -10.80
N VAL A 152 -1.57 9.15 -11.23
CA VAL A 152 -1.81 8.67 -12.60
C VAL A 152 -3.29 8.70 -12.96
N SER A 153 -4.17 8.24 -12.08
CA SER A 153 -5.61 8.25 -12.32
C SER A 153 -6.16 9.66 -12.46
N LEU A 154 -5.71 10.61 -11.63
CA LEU A 154 -6.13 12.01 -11.69
C LEU A 154 -5.63 12.70 -12.95
N LEU A 155 -4.38 12.43 -13.38
CA LEU A 155 -3.83 12.95 -14.63
C LEU A 155 -4.61 12.41 -15.84
N LEU A 156 -4.87 11.10 -15.88
CA LEU A 156 -5.65 10.48 -16.97
C LEU A 156 -7.10 10.96 -17.03
N ALA A 157 -7.66 11.38 -15.90
CA ALA A 157 -8.99 11.97 -15.79
C ALA A 157 -9.02 13.48 -16.05
N GLY A 158 -7.88 14.12 -16.33
CA GLY A 158 -7.76 15.57 -16.52
C GLY A 158 -8.07 16.40 -15.27
N LYS A 159 -8.00 15.80 -14.08
CA LYS A 159 -8.24 16.51 -12.81
C LYS A 159 -7.02 17.25 -12.29
N VAL A 160 -5.86 16.91 -12.79
CA VAL A 160 -4.59 17.62 -12.60
C VAL A 160 -3.87 17.70 -13.94
N GLU A 161 -3.08 18.72 -14.13
CA GLU A 161 -2.30 18.93 -15.37
C GLU A 161 -0.96 18.21 -15.32
N ARG A 162 -0.41 18.00 -14.11
CA ARG A 162 0.91 17.39 -13.92
C ARG A 162 0.98 16.49 -12.69
N ILE A 163 1.88 15.51 -12.76
CA ILE A 163 2.37 14.76 -11.61
C ILE A 163 3.81 15.20 -11.36
N VAL A 164 4.12 15.59 -10.14
CA VAL A 164 5.48 15.91 -9.70
C VAL A 164 5.89 14.90 -8.63
N LEU A 165 6.89 14.09 -8.94
CA LEU A 165 7.44 13.08 -8.05
C LEU A 165 8.78 13.57 -7.51
N SER A 166 8.90 13.63 -6.19
CA SER A 166 10.11 14.11 -5.53
C SER A 166 10.56 13.16 -4.44
N ARG A 167 11.86 13.14 -4.22
CA ARG A 167 12.50 12.38 -3.15
C ARG A 167 13.70 13.15 -2.63
N PRO A 168 13.97 13.15 -1.32
CA PRO A 168 15.23 13.70 -0.80
C PRO A 168 16.39 12.84 -1.33
N ALA A 169 17.40 13.49 -1.85
CA ALA A 169 18.66 12.84 -2.17
C ALA A 169 19.43 12.70 -0.85
N VAL A 170 19.42 11.51 -0.26
CA VAL A 170 20.18 11.20 0.95
C VAL A 170 21.30 10.25 0.57
N GLU A 171 22.50 10.60 0.99
CA GLU A 171 23.66 9.73 0.87
C GLU A 171 23.52 8.58 1.88
N ALA A 172 22.96 7.44 1.46
CA ALA A 172 22.94 6.21 2.27
C ALA A 172 24.36 5.64 2.40
N GLY A 173 25.21 6.30 3.21
CA GLY A 173 26.58 5.87 3.45
C GLY A 173 27.61 6.15 2.34
N GLU A 174 27.16 6.39 1.11
CA GLU A 174 28.03 6.75 -0.02
C GLU A 174 27.83 8.24 -0.36
N ARG A 175 28.90 9.02 -0.29
CA ARG A 175 28.85 10.44 -0.65
C ARG A 175 28.57 10.55 -2.14
N LEU A 176 27.51 11.25 -2.54
CA LEU A 176 27.15 11.58 -3.93
C LEU A 176 28.36 12.08 -4.77
N GLY A 177 29.37 12.64 -4.10
CA GLY A 177 30.61 13.07 -4.70
C GLY A 177 31.48 11.96 -5.31
N PHE A 178 31.31 10.70 -4.91
CA PHE A 178 32.10 9.57 -5.43
C PHE A 178 31.48 8.85 -6.64
N LEU A 179 30.21 9.09 -6.96
CA LEU A 179 29.62 8.52 -8.16
C LEU A 179 30.09 9.27 -9.40
N PRO A 180 30.54 8.56 -10.49
CA PRO A 180 30.85 9.19 -11.75
C PRO A 180 29.57 9.70 -12.43
N GLY A 181 29.68 10.75 -13.23
CA GLY A 181 28.58 11.31 -13.98
C GLY A 181 28.10 12.69 -13.50
N ASP A 182 27.14 13.25 -14.21
CA ASP A 182 26.52 14.51 -13.85
C ASP A 182 25.56 14.37 -12.62
N MET A 183 25.05 15.48 -12.11
CA MET A 183 24.15 15.47 -10.94
C MET A 183 22.88 14.63 -11.20
N LYS A 184 22.38 14.61 -12.43
CA LYS A 184 21.17 13.88 -12.81
C LYS A 184 21.44 12.37 -12.81
N GLU A 185 22.56 11.93 -13.39
CA GLU A 185 22.99 10.53 -13.41
C GLU A 185 23.22 9.97 -12.00
N LYS A 186 23.77 10.79 -11.10
CA LYS A 186 24.01 10.40 -9.70
C LYS A 186 22.73 10.21 -8.88
N ILE A 187 21.66 10.92 -9.22
CA ILE A 187 20.39 10.91 -8.48
C ILE A 187 19.42 9.88 -9.05
N ASP A 188 19.55 9.52 -10.33
CA ASP A 188 18.65 8.59 -11.04
C ASP A 188 18.41 7.26 -10.29
N PRO A 189 19.41 6.57 -9.70
CA PRO A 189 19.20 5.35 -8.94
C PRO A 189 18.21 5.50 -7.76
N TYR A 190 18.21 6.65 -7.11
CA TYR A 190 17.31 6.91 -5.99
C TYR A 190 15.86 7.16 -6.41
N LEU A 191 15.66 7.52 -7.68
CA LEU A 191 14.33 7.78 -8.25
C LEU A 191 13.72 6.54 -8.93
N ARG A 192 14.48 5.45 -9.10
CA ARG A 192 14.01 4.20 -9.74
C ARG A 192 12.69 3.67 -9.17
N PRO A 193 12.46 3.60 -7.85
CA PRO A 193 11.19 3.11 -7.32
C PRO A 193 9.97 3.90 -7.81
N LEU A 194 10.14 5.19 -8.10
CA LEU A 194 9.08 6.03 -8.66
C LEU A 194 8.84 5.72 -10.14
N TYR A 195 9.91 5.48 -10.91
CA TYR A 195 9.80 5.02 -12.31
C TYR A 195 9.12 3.66 -12.38
N ASP A 196 9.52 2.71 -11.52
CA ASP A 196 8.94 1.36 -11.49
C ASP A 196 7.43 1.42 -11.20
N ALA A 197 7.01 2.25 -10.25
CA ALA A 197 5.60 2.45 -9.96
C ALA A 197 4.84 3.05 -11.16
N LEU A 198 5.42 4.01 -11.88
CA LEU A 198 4.82 4.57 -13.10
C LEU A 198 4.72 3.52 -14.21
N HIS A 199 5.78 2.74 -14.45
CA HIS A 199 5.81 1.68 -15.46
C HIS A 199 4.77 0.58 -15.22
N ASP A 200 4.43 0.33 -13.97
CA ASP A 200 3.36 -0.59 -13.60
C ASP A 200 1.97 -0.08 -14.01
N MET A 201 1.79 1.23 -14.18
CA MET A 201 0.49 1.89 -14.37
C MET A 201 0.26 2.43 -15.77
N ILE A 202 1.34 2.83 -16.45
CA ILE A 202 1.32 3.46 -17.79
C ILE A 202 2.32 2.72 -18.69
N PRO A 203 2.03 2.53 -20.00
CA PRO A 203 3.00 2.03 -20.97
C PRO A 203 4.23 2.92 -21.06
N ALA A 204 5.43 2.32 -21.24
CA ALA A 204 6.71 3.03 -21.25
C ALA A 204 6.77 4.19 -22.26
N GLU A 205 6.25 3.97 -23.47
CA GLU A 205 6.20 5.00 -24.52
C GLU A 205 5.38 6.22 -24.08
N GLN A 206 4.27 6.02 -23.38
CA GLN A 206 3.43 7.10 -22.86
C GLN A 206 4.11 7.84 -21.70
N ILE A 207 4.90 7.15 -20.89
CA ILE A 207 5.67 7.81 -19.81
C ILE A 207 6.72 8.74 -20.44
N ALA A 208 7.50 8.26 -21.40
CA ALA A 208 8.52 9.07 -22.09
C ALA A 208 7.90 10.34 -22.69
N HIS A 209 6.82 10.21 -23.46
CA HIS A 209 6.11 11.34 -24.05
C HIS A 209 5.59 12.34 -22.99
N ARG A 210 5.02 11.85 -21.88
CA ARG A 210 4.52 12.71 -20.81
C ARG A 210 5.60 13.38 -19.99
N MET A 211 6.78 12.78 -19.92
CA MET A 211 7.97 13.42 -19.33
C MET A 211 8.52 14.53 -20.25
N GLU A 212 8.55 14.29 -21.56
CA GLU A 212 8.95 15.31 -22.55
C GLU A 212 7.98 16.50 -22.58
N SER A 213 6.67 16.25 -22.47
CA SER A 213 5.64 17.30 -22.41
C SER A 213 5.57 18.02 -21.05
N GLY A 214 6.27 17.51 -20.01
CA GLY A 214 6.23 18.06 -18.68
C GLY A 214 4.98 17.69 -17.86
N GLU A 215 4.12 16.80 -18.37
CA GLU A 215 2.97 16.25 -17.60
C GLU A 215 3.40 15.34 -16.47
N ILE A 216 4.57 14.69 -16.57
CA ILE A 216 5.20 13.91 -15.49
C ILE A 216 6.60 14.46 -15.29
N GLU A 217 6.87 14.89 -14.08
CA GLU A 217 8.18 15.38 -13.65
C GLU A 217 8.70 14.53 -12.48
N ILE A 218 9.93 14.07 -12.58
CA ILE A 218 10.63 13.38 -11.49
C ILE A 218 11.88 14.19 -11.18
N ALA A 219 11.95 14.73 -9.97
CA ALA A 219 13.03 15.62 -9.58
C ALA A 219 13.38 15.53 -8.09
N PRO A 220 14.65 15.71 -7.73
CA PRO A 220 15.08 15.81 -6.34
C PRO A 220 14.38 16.94 -5.61
N LEU A 221 14.20 16.79 -4.29
CA LEU A 221 13.57 17.78 -3.44
C LEU A 221 14.18 19.19 -3.56
N ALA A 222 15.48 19.30 -3.77
CA ALA A 222 16.17 20.57 -3.91
C ALA A 222 15.64 21.44 -5.08
N PHE A 223 15.13 20.81 -6.14
CA PHE A 223 14.60 21.50 -7.32
C PHE A 223 13.17 22.06 -7.12
N MET A 224 12.57 21.81 -5.96
CA MET A 224 11.25 22.36 -5.61
C MET A 224 11.37 23.76 -5.02
N ARG A 225 12.56 24.21 -4.67
CA ARG A 225 12.77 25.53 -4.06
C ARG A 225 12.38 26.67 -5.00
N GLY A 226 11.62 27.64 -4.50
CA GLY A 226 11.21 28.83 -5.28
C GLY A 226 10.07 28.60 -6.27
N ARG A 227 9.51 27.39 -6.33
CA ARG A 227 8.39 27.06 -7.21
C ARG A 227 7.05 27.21 -6.49
N THR A 228 5.98 27.43 -7.27
CA THR A 228 4.60 27.25 -6.86
C THR A 228 4.02 26.14 -7.75
N LEU A 229 3.52 25.08 -7.13
CA LEU A 229 3.01 23.90 -7.83
C LEU A 229 1.48 24.01 -7.88
N ALA A 230 0.96 24.62 -8.94
CA ALA A 230 -0.48 24.74 -9.18
C ALA A 230 -0.97 23.67 -10.17
N HIS A 231 -2.21 23.22 -9.99
CA HIS A 231 -2.89 22.19 -10.79
C HIS A 231 -2.11 20.87 -10.90
N CYS A 232 -1.35 20.55 -9.85
CA CYS A 232 -0.44 19.40 -9.79
C CYS A 232 -0.88 18.35 -8.76
N TYR A 233 -0.54 17.11 -9.03
CA TYR A 233 -0.48 16.06 -8.00
C TYR A 233 0.98 15.84 -7.62
N VAL A 234 1.32 16.18 -6.40
CA VAL A 234 2.72 16.23 -5.94
C VAL A 234 2.97 15.14 -4.92
N ILE A 235 4.05 14.36 -5.09
CA ILE A 235 4.43 13.30 -4.15
C ILE A 235 5.85 13.59 -3.65
N LEU A 236 6.01 13.59 -2.32
CA LEU A 236 7.30 13.51 -1.66
C LEU A 236 7.46 12.13 -1.03
N ASP A 237 8.33 11.31 -1.62
CA ASP A 237 8.64 9.97 -1.11
C ASP A 237 9.85 9.97 -0.19
N GLU A 238 9.95 8.98 0.73
CA GLU A 238 11.01 8.85 1.74
C GLU A 238 11.21 10.13 2.57
N ALA A 239 10.11 10.77 2.92
CA ALA A 239 10.09 12.08 3.57
C ALA A 239 10.74 12.12 4.96
N GLN A 240 10.93 10.95 5.63
CA GLN A 240 11.67 10.84 6.88
C GLN A 240 13.12 11.31 6.73
N ASN A 241 13.65 11.31 5.51
CA ASN A 241 15.00 11.72 5.17
C ASN A 241 15.11 13.23 4.82
N THR A 242 14.09 14.02 5.10
CA THR A 242 14.14 15.48 5.02
C THR A 242 14.50 16.10 6.36
N THR A 243 15.13 17.25 6.33
CA THR A 243 15.23 18.13 7.51
C THR A 243 13.93 18.92 7.70
N PRO A 244 13.65 19.50 8.91
CA PRO A 244 12.47 20.36 9.12
C PRO A 244 12.40 21.54 8.14
N MET A 245 13.55 22.14 7.82
CA MET A 245 13.62 23.24 6.85
C MET A 245 13.25 22.78 5.44
N GLN A 246 13.72 21.61 5.00
CA GLN A 246 13.37 21.05 3.70
C GLN A 246 11.90 20.67 3.61
N MET A 247 11.35 20.05 4.66
CA MET A 247 9.94 19.70 4.74
C MET A 247 9.08 20.97 4.64
N ARG A 248 9.33 21.98 5.47
CA ARG A 248 8.61 23.24 5.42
C ARG A 248 8.71 23.91 4.05
N MET A 249 9.92 23.94 3.47
CA MET A 249 10.15 24.47 2.12
C MET A 249 9.26 23.76 1.09
N PHE A 250 9.15 22.43 1.15
CA PHE A 250 8.35 21.65 0.22
C PHE A 250 6.85 21.84 0.42
N LEU A 251 6.36 21.74 1.64
CA LEU A 251 4.92 21.87 1.95
C LEU A 251 4.36 23.23 1.51
N THR A 252 5.17 24.29 1.61
CA THR A 252 4.80 25.63 1.17
C THR A 252 4.83 25.83 -0.37
N ARG A 253 5.10 24.77 -1.13
CA ARG A 253 4.99 24.78 -2.62
C ARG A 253 3.58 24.48 -3.12
N LEU A 254 2.68 24.01 -2.26
CA LEU A 254 1.30 23.70 -2.63
C LEU A 254 0.62 24.94 -3.23
N GLY A 255 0.19 24.83 -4.45
CA GLY A 255 -0.52 25.89 -5.19
C GLY A 255 -2.00 25.55 -5.41
N GLU A 256 -2.71 26.46 -6.05
CA GLU A 256 -4.13 26.32 -6.35
C GLU A 256 -4.42 25.06 -7.17
N GLY A 257 -5.53 24.36 -6.88
CA GLY A 257 -5.96 23.17 -7.61
C GLY A 257 -5.03 21.95 -7.48
N SER A 258 -4.07 22.00 -6.54
CA SER A 258 -3.10 20.93 -6.37
C SER A 258 -3.41 20.05 -5.17
N ARG A 259 -2.87 18.83 -5.23
CA ARG A 259 -2.87 17.87 -4.12
C ARG A 259 -1.44 17.44 -3.81
N MET A 260 -1.15 17.24 -2.54
CA MET A 260 0.19 16.88 -2.09
C MET A 260 0.14 15.65 -1.19
N VAL A 261 1.00 14.68 -1.47
CA VAL A 261 1.11 13.44 -0.72
C VAL A 261 2.54 13.28 -0.23
N ILE A 262 2.66 13.07 1.06
CA ILE A 262 3.94 12.86 1.73
C ILE A 262 3.98 11.42 2.24
N THR A 263 4.93 10.62 1.76
CA THR A 263 5.09 9.22 2.15
C THR A 263 6.40 9.03 2.91
N GLY A 264 6.38 8.21 3.94
CA GLY A 264 7.59 7.92 4.71
C GLY A 264 7.37 6.96 5.88
N ASP A 265 8.48 6.52 6.45
CA ASP A 265 8.51 5.71 7.66
C ASP A 265 9.19 6.51 8.79
N PRO A 266 8.44 7.00 9.79
CA PRO A 266 9.02 7.77 10.89
C PRO A 266 10.09 7.04 11.71
N SER A 267 10.14 5.70 11.62
CA SER A 267 11.09 4.85 12.35
C SER A 267 12.40 4.60 11.61
N GLN A 268 12.45 4.91 10.30
CA GLN A 268 13.59 4.60 9.42
C GLN A 268 14.16 5.91 8.86
N THR A 269 15.04 6.56 9.60
CA THR A 269 15.73 7.77 9.12
C THR A 269 17.20 7.48 8.85
N ASP A 270 17.68 7.90 7.67
CA ASP A 270 19.09 7.86 7.27
C ASP A 270 19.81 9.20 7.53
N LEU A 271 19.14 10.15 8.17
CA LEU A 271 19.74 11.41 8.57
C LEU A 271 20.82 11.19 9.65
N PRO A 272 21.87 12.03 9.71
CA PRO A 272 22.83 12.01 10.81
C PRO A 272 22.15 12.09 12.17
N ASN A 273 22.68 11.37 13.16
CA ASN A 273 22.10 11.19 14.51
C ASN A 273 21.71 12.47 15.26
N ASN A 274 22.25 13.62 14.85
CA ASN A 274 21.98 14.92 15.46
C ASN A 274 20.93 15.76 14.70
N GLN A 275 20.33 15.22 13.64
CA GLN A 275 19.32 15.93 12.84
C GLN A 275 17.93 15.35 13.08
N LYS A 276 16.97 16.23 13.43
CA LYS A 276 15.56 15.87 13.52
C LYS A 276 15.00 15.61 12.12
N SER A 277 14.21 14.54 11.99
CA SER A 277 13.48 14.26 10.76
C SER A 277 12.39 15.31 10.53
N GLY A 278 12.35 15.87 9.33
CA GLY A 278 11.31 16.81 8.91
C GLY A 278 9.92 16.15 8.86
N LEU A 279 9.84 14.84 8.60
CA LEU A 279 8.57 14.11 8.67
C LEU A 279 8.03 14.07 10.10
N ASN A 280 8.88 13.75 11.10
CA ASN A 280 8.48 13.73 12.50
C ASN A 280 8.08 15.13 12.98
N ASP A 281 8.83 16.14 12.59
CA ASP A 281 8.52 17.54 12.89
C ASP A 281 7.17 17.98 12.30
N ALA A 282 6.89 17.59 11.04
CA ALA A 282 5.62 17.90 10.39
C ALA A 282 4.45 17.19 11.06
N VAL A 283 4.60 15.92 11.48
CA VAL A 283 3.56 15.17 12.20
C VAL A 283 3.20 15.84 13.53
N GLU A 284 4.19 16.32 14.27
CA GLU A 284 3.98 17.02 15.52
C GLU A 284 3.33 18.41 15.32
N THR A 285 3.73 19.12 14.27
CA THR A 285 3.32 20.51 14.05
C THR A 285 1.98 20.66 13.36
N LEU A 286 1.63 19.70 12.45
CA LEU A 286 0.47 19.83 11.58
C LEU A 286 -0.70 18.92 11.96
N SER A 287 -0.65 18.25 13.12
CA SER A 287 -1.69 17.31 13.57
C SER A 287 -3.08 17.92 13.60
N ASP A 288 -3.20 19.20 13.94
CA ASP A 288 -4.46 19.91 14.13
C ASP A 288 -4.78 20.89 12.98
N VAL A 289 -3.99 20.87 11.90
CA VAL A 289 -4.21 21.75 10.75
C VAL A 289 -5.34 21.18 9.88
N GLU A 290 -6.40 21.95 9.72
CA GLU A 290 -7.52 21.59 8.84
C GLU A 290 -7.02 21.41 7.40
N GLY A 291 -7.56 20.38 6.71
CA GLY A 291 -7.15 20.05 5.33
C GLY A 291 -5.97 19.07 5.25
N VAL A 292 -5.22 18.88 6.35
CA VAL A 292 -4.14 17.89 6.44
C VAL A 292 -4.67 16.58 7.01
N ARG A 293 -4.38 15.46 6.33
CA ARG A 293 -4.77 14.12 6.79
C ARG A 293 -3.55 13.23 7.02
N PHE A 294 -3.45 12.68 8.21
CA PHE A 294 -2.46 11.66 8.54
C PHE A 294 -3.09 10.28 8.48
N VAL A 295 -2.50 9.38 7.70
CA VAL A 295 -2.87 7.97 7.63
C VAL A 295 -1.68 7.15 8.11
N ARG A 296 -1.92 6.32 9.14
CA ARG A 296 -0.90 5.44 9.71
C ARG A 296 -1.16 4.01 9.23
N LEU A 297 -0.24 3.50 8.43
CA LEU A 297 -0.18 2.10 8.03
C LEU A 297 0.68 1.33 9.03
N SER A 298 0.28 0.11 9.34
CA SER A 298 0.94 -0.74 10.33
C SER A 298 1.65 -1.93 9.66
N ALA A 299 2.29 -2.77 10.45
CA ALA A 299 2.84 -4.03 9.98
C ALA A 299 1.78 -4.97 9.34
N GLN A 300 0.49 -4.82 9.75
CA GLN A 300 -0.63 -5.58 9.16
C GLN A 300 -0.94 -5.15 7.72
N ASP A 301 -0.54 -3.94 7.34
CA ASP A 301 -0.73 -3.40 6.00
C ASP A 301 0.42 -3.74 5.04
N VAL A 302 1.45 -4.42 5.52
CA VAL A 302 2.56 -4.86 4.69
C VAL A 302 2.11 -5.98 3.76
N VAL A 303 2.25 -5.76 2.45
CA VAL A 303 1.95 -6.73 1.40
C VAL A 303 3.26 -7.13 0.75
N ARG A 304 3.77 -8.29 1.13
CA ARG A 304 5.06 -8.84 0.67
C ARG A 304 4.92 -10.31 0.34
N HIS A 305 5.88 -10.82 -0.44
CA HIS A 305 6.03 -12.25 -0.65
C HIS A 305 6.29 -12.96 0.71
N ASP A 306 5.66 -14.11 0.93
CA ASP A 306 5.72 -14.85 2.20
C ASP A 306 7.16 -15.16 2.66
N LEU A 307 8.07 -15.46 1.71
CA LEU A 307 9.47 -15.66 2.01
C LEU A 307 10.14 -14.39 2.55
N VAL A 308 9.84 -13.22 1.96
CA VAL A 308 10.40 -11.94 2.40
C VAL A 308 9.91 -11.61 3.81
N THR A 309 8.65 -11.89 4.11
CA THR A 309 8.09 -11.74 5.47
C THR A 309 8.84 -12.61 6.48
N ARG A 310 9.12 -13.88 6.15
CA ARG A 310 9.90 -14.79 7.00
C ARG A 310 11.34 -14.33 7.21
N ILE A 311 11.97 -13.81 6.15
CA ILE A 311 13.34 -13.26 6.22
C ILE A 311 13.37 -12.07 7.19
N VAL A 312 12.48 -11.09 7.02
CA VAL A 312 12.43 -9.90 7.89
C VAL A 312 12.21 -10.30 9.34
N ASN A 313 11.22 -11.15 9.61
CA ASN A 313 10.94 -11.64 10.97
C ASN A 313 12.15 -12.34 11.62
N ALA A 314 12.95 -13.09 10.83
CA ALA A 314 14.14 -13.75 11.32
C ALA A 314 15.24 -12.74 11.73
N TYR A 315 15.44 -11.69 10.93
CA TYR A 315 16.37 -10.61 11.28
C TYR A 315 15.91 -9.82 12.51
N ASP A 316 14.64 -9.44 12.58
CA ASP A 316 14.06 -8.73 13.72
C ASP A 316 14.19 -9.52 15.03
N ALA A 317 13.98 -10.84 14.97
CA ALA A 317 14.14 -11.73 16.13
C ALA A 317 15.60 -11.79 16.60
N ARG A 318 16.56 -11.81 15.68
CA ARG A 318 18.00 -11.77 15.99
C ARG A 318 18.37 -10.45 16.67
N ASP A 319 17.92 -9.33 16.10
CA ASP A 319 18.29 -8.00 16.57
C ASP A 319 17.68 -7.67 17.95
N LYS A 320 16.48 -8.21 18.24
CA LYS A 320 15.90 -8.17 19.58
C LYS A 320 16.73 -8.95 20.62
N LYS A 321 17.26 -10.14 20.24
CA LYS A 321 18.12 -10.93 21.11
C LYS A 321 19.50 -10.29 21.35
N ALA A 322 19.97 -9.46 20.43
CA ALA A 322 21.26 -8.75 20.57
C ALA A 322 21.16 -7.47 21.43
N LYS A 323 19.94 -6.95 21.67
CA LYS A 323 19.67 -5.76 22.48
C LYS A 323 19.18 -6.05 23.91
N GLY A 324 18.88 -7.30 24.22
CA GLY A 324 18.54 -7.78 25.58
C GLY A 324 19.65 -8.63 26.16
#